data_7eea39b2394a8fddd07ada10962c620b
#
_entry.id   7eea39b2394a8fddd07ada10962c620b
#
_cell.length_a   1.000
_cell.length_b   1.000
_cell.length_c   1.000
_cell.angle_alpha   90.00
_cell.angle_beta   90.00
_cell.angle_gamma   90.00
#
_symmetry.space_group_name_H-M   'P 1'
#
loop_
_entity.id
_entity.type
_entity.pdbx_description
1 polymer ?
#
loop_
_entity_poly.entity_id
_entity_poly.type
_entity_poly.pdbx_seq_one_letter_code
_entity_poly.pdbx_strand_id
1 'polypeptide(L)'
;MSLHFSSAEGAALHGLLEETIGDIVVQIDAKGFLETASSNITELGYDLTQLLLKPNLADLADKAFGEALKTYITLILSGGPEESGVVDWLEFPLVQGSTHQESEMASRKARWYALSLRAISDERGEICGALGLLRSLERQRALESEIHSGALTDPMTGLANRRTIRAALGRHLEAQGDGVMALFEIDRIRAVFLQYGQRTVDEIVWSFAKFLETMGEDSFEIGQFDGGRFCVLLPSLSGRESRKWAKQTLQTYAGLTLTPTSRGPRLSASVGLAPIEKSVDWTLKQAEVALVMARAKGGMQVAGCGDVSLGSGRAAL
;
A
#
# COMPACT_ATOMS: atom_id res chain seq x y z
N MET A 1 4.84 16.68 -24.09
CA MET A 1 6.26 16.88 -24.43
C MET A 1 7.01 15.68 -23.83
N SER A 2 7.41 14.70 -24.66
CA SER A 2 8.18 13.55 -24.19
C SER A 2 9.64 13.91 -24.16
N LEU A 3 10.29 13.79 -23.00
CA LEU A 3 11.73 13.94 -22.86
C LEU A 3 12.40 12.64 -23.36
N HIS A 4 13.19 12.75 -24.42
CA HIS A 4 14.04 11.67 -24.90
C HIS A 4 15.46 11.91 -24.35
N PHE A 5 15.92 11.02 -23.50
CA PHE A 5 17.26 11.06 -22.93
C PHE A 5 18.22 10.24 -23.82
N SER A 6 19.40 10.78 -24.09
CA SER A 6 20.52 10.00 -24.60
C SER A 6 21.03 9.05 -23.52
N SER A 7 21.82 8.05 -23.91
CA SER A 7 22.42 7.08 -22.97
C SER A 7 23.26 7.78 -21.88
N ALA A 8 23.96 8.86 -22.21
CA ALA A 8 24.75 9.64 -21.24
C ALA A 8 23.89 10.44 -20.26
N GLU A 9 22.77 11.03 -20.74
CA GLU A 9 21.82 11.76 -19.89
C GLU A 9 21.05 10.78 -18.99
N GLY A 10 20.72 9.59 -19.49
CA GLY A 10 20.12 8.52 -18.69
C GLY A 10 21.05 8.04 -17.57
N ALA A 11 22.35 7.89 -17.84
CA ALA A 11 23.36 7.54 -16.85
C ALA A 11 23.54 8.65 -15.79
N ALA A 12 23.54 9.91 -16.20
CA ALA A 12 23.62 11.06 -15.28
C ALA A 12 22.37 11.15 -14.40
N LEU A 13 21.18 10.93 -14.96
CA LEU A 13 19.92 10.89 -14.21
C LEU A 13 19.91 9.74 -13.20
N HIS A 14 20.42 8.58 -13.58
CA HIS A 14 20.57 7.44 -12.68
C HIS A 14 21.49 7.78 -11.50
N GLY A 15 22.67 8.37 -11.75
CA GLY A 15 23.56 8.82 -10.68
C GLY A 15 22.93 9.84 -9.73
N LEU A 16 22.17 10.80 -10.26
CA LEU A 16 21.44 11.78 -9.46
C LEU A 16 20.36 11.13 -8.57
N LEU A 17 19.68 10.11 -9.07
CA LEU A 17 18.68 9.36 -8.29
C LEU A 17 19.32 8.54 -7.16
N GLU A 18 20.48 7.92 -7.42
CA GLU A 18 21.23 7.20 -6.40
C GLU A 18 21.77 8.13 -5.29
N GLU A 19 22.35 9.28 -5.66
CA GLU A 19 23.03 10.18 -4.71
C GLU A 19 22.08 11.04 -3.88
N THR A 20 20.96 11.47 -4.47
CA THR A 20 20.12 12.52 -3.85
C THR A 20 18.95 11.99 -3.05
N ILE A 21 18.42 10.81 -3.34
CA ILE A 21 17.11 10.38 -2.81
C ILE A 21 17.22 9.12 -1.93
N GLY A 22 18.31 8.35 -2.03
CA GLY A 22 18.43 7.06 -1.32
C GLY A 22 17.40 6.02 -1.82
N ASP A 23 16.75 6.28 -2.97
CA ASP A 23 15.85 5.34 -3.60
C ASP A 23 16.65 4.22 -4.30
N ILE A 24 16.12 3.02 -4.30
CA ILE A 24 16.73 1.88 -4.99
C ILE A 24 16.09 1.80 -6.38
N VAL A 25 16.89 1.96 -7.43
CA VAL A 25 16.47 1.70 -8.80
C VAL A 25 16.52 0.21 -9.04
N VAL A 26 15.46 -0.37 -9.60
CA VAL A 26 15.39 -1.80 -9.93
C VAL A 26 14.95 -1.99 -11.36
N GLN A 27 15.53 -2.95 -12.05
CA GLN A 27 15.08 -3.44 -13.35
C GLN A 27 14.72 -4.90 -13.23
N ILE A 28 13.56 -5.26 -13.76
CA ILE A 28 13.08 -6.65 -13.80
C ILE A 28 12.86 -7.09 -15.24
N ASP A 29 13.03 -8.39 -15.48
CA ASP A 29 12.69 -9.03 -16.75
C ASP A 29 11.16 -9.22 -16.92
N ALA A 30 10.76 -9.73 -18.09
CA ALA A 30 9.36 -10.03 -18.40
C ALA A 30 8.69 -11.08 -17.46
N LYS A 31 9.47 -11.74 -16.62
CA LYS A 31 8.99 -12.73 -15.62
C LYS A 31 9.02 -12.20 -14.19
N GLY A 32 9.47 -10.96 -13.99
CA GLY A 32 9.58 -10.33 -12.68
C GLY A 32 10.86 -10.61 -11.90
N PHE A 33 11.88 -11.24 -12.54
CA PHE A 33 13.19 -11.44 -11.92
C PHE A 33 14.03 -10.16 -12.00
N LEU A 34 14.75 -9.86 -10.91
CA LEU A 34 15.65 -8.71 -10.86
C LEU A 34 16.82 -8.91 -11.86
N GLU A 35 16.93 -8.04 -12.85
CA GLU A 35 18.08 -8.02 -13.76
C GLU A 35 19.22 -7.18 -13.22
N THR A 36 18.90 -5.96 -12.82
CA THR A 36 19.83 -5.01 -12.23
C THR A 36 19.17 -4.23 -11.09
N ALA A 37 19.98 -3.73 -10.18
CA ALA A 37 19.55 -2.79 -9.16
C ALA A 37 20.70 -1.84 -8.82
N SER A 38 20.36 -0.65 -8.30
CA SER A 38 21.36 0.31 -7.79
C SER A 38 22.10 -0.24 -6.58
N SER A 39 23.28 0.30 -6.28
CA SER A 39 24.14 -0.12 -5.18
C SER A 39 23.43 -0.15 -3.82
N ASN A 40 22.47 0.75 -3.61
CA ASN A 40 21.69 0.87 -2.38
C ASN A 40 20.84 -0.39 -2.05
N ILE A 41 20.70 -1.35 -2.97
CA ILE A 41 20.03 -2.63 -2.69
C ILE A 41 20.77 -3.45 -1.62
N THR A 42 22.05 -3.21 -1.42
CA THR A 42 22.83 -3.82 -0.34
C THR A 42 22.34 -3.44 1.05
N GLU A 43 21.68 -2.29 1.21
CA GLU A 43 21.02 -1.89 2.46
C GLU A 43 19.86 -2.82 2.86
N LEU A 44 19.29 -3.53 1.88
CA LEU A 44 18.30 -4.57 2.09
C LEU A 44 18.93 -5.92 2.47
N GLY A 45 20.27 -6.00 2.51
CA GLY A 45 21.01 -7.23 2.76
C GLY A 45 21.09 -8.16 1.54
N TYR A 46 20.82 -7.66 0.33
CA TYR A 46 20.97 -8.42 -0.92
C TYR A 46 22.20 -7.94 -1.69
N ASP A 47 23.13 -8.85 -1.94
CA ASP A 47 24.25 -8.64 -2.84
C ASP A 47 23.99 -9.42 -4.13
N LEU A 48 23.45 -8.72 -5.13
CA LEU A 48 23.10 -9.34 -6.42
C LEU A 48 24.30 -9.92 -7.16
N THR A 49 25.53 -9.49 -6.83
CA THR A 49 26.76 -9.99 -7.47
C THR A 49 27.14 -11.37 -6.96
N GLN A 50 26.71 -11.74 -5.77
CA GLN A 50 27.00 -13.02 -5.11
C GLN A 50 25.87 -14.05 -5.27
N LEU A 51 24.71 -13.63 -5.75
CA LEU A 51 23.56 -14.53 -5.92
C LEU A 51 23.71 -15.37 -7.19
N LEU A 52 23.76 -16.70 -7.04
CA LEU A 52 23.78 -17.67 -8.15
C LEU A 52 22.50 -17.62 -9.00
N LEU A 53 21.37 -17.24 -8.40
CA LEU A 53 20.08 -17.09 -9.06
C LEU A 53 19.53 -15.71 -8.70
N LYS A 54 19.11 -14.97 -9.71
CA LYS A 54 18.45 -13.67 -9.50
C LYS A 54 17.08 -13.88 -8.84
N PRO A 55 16.77 -13.19 -7.73
CA PRO A 55 15.49 -13.36 -7.05
C PRO A 55 14.35 -12.75 -7.88
N ASN A 56 13.15 -13.30 -7.76
CA ASN A 56 11.98 -12.60 -8.22
C ASN A 56 11.69 -11.45 -7.25
N LEU A 57 11.33 -10.27 -7.78
CA LEU A 57 11.07 -9.09 -6.95
C LEU A 57 9.97 -9.34 -5.91
N ALA A 58 8.99 -10.17 -6.25
CA ALA A 58 7.92 -10.54 -5.33
C ALA A 58 8.37 -11.40 -4.15
N ASP A 59 9.46 -12.15 -4.31
CA ASP A 59 9.99 -13.01 -3.25
C ASP A 59 10.74 -12.21 -2.17
N LEU A 60 11.06 -10.94 -2.42
CA LEU A 60 11.66 -10.04 -1.44
C LEU A 60 10.64 -9.51 -0.44
N ALA A 61 9.35 -9.58 -0.75
CA ALA A 61 8.29 -9.14 0.16
C ALA A 61 8.06 -10.13 1.31
N ASP A 62 7.49 -9.65 2.43
CA ASP A 62 6.93 -10.54 3.44
C ASP A 62 5.93 -11.50 2.78
N LYS A 63 5.96 -12.77 3.17
CA LYS A 63 5.15 -13.84 2.56
C LYS A 63 3.66 -13.49 2.44
N ALA A 64 3.13 -12.70 3.37
CA ALA A 64 1.74 -12.28 3.35
C ALA A 64 1.43 -11.28 2.20
N PHE A 65 2.44 -10.58 1.70
CA PHE A 65 2.32 -9.56 0.65
C PHE A 65 2.80 -10.03 -0.73
N GLY A 66 3.47 -11.17 -0.81
CA GLY A 66 4.06 -11.69 -2.05
C GLY A 66 3.07 -11.82 -3.21
N GLU A 67 1.85 -12.31 -2.95
CA GLU A 67 0.80 -12.44 -3.98
C GLU A 67 0.28 -11.08 -4.48
N ALA A 68 0.21 -10.08 -3.61
CA ALA A 68 -0.16 -8.73 -4.03
C ALA A 68 0.90 -8.13 -4.94
N LEU A 69 2.17 -8.32 -4.59
CA LEU A 69 3.29 -7.83 -5.40
C LEU A 69 3.38 -8.54 -6.75
N LYS A 70 3.16 -9.87 -6.80
CA LYS A 70 3.05 -10.61 -8.07
C LYS A 70 1.92 -10.09 -8.94
N THR A 71 0.75 -9.82 -8.35
CA THR A 71 -0.39 -9.26 -9.06
C THR A 71 -0.06 -7.90 -9.66
N TYR A 72 0.61 -7.03 -8.90
CA TYR A 72 1.05 -5.71 -9.35
C TYR A 72 2.07 -5.81 -10.50
N ILE A 73 3.11 -6.65 -10.35
CA ILE A 73 4.13 -6.88 -11.38
C ILE A 73 3.47 -7.40 -12.66
N THR A 74 2.57 -8.39 -12.55
CA THR A 74 1.85 -8.94 -13.69
C THR A 74 0.99 -7.89 -14.40
N LEU A 75 0.31 -7.03 -13.66
CA LEU A 75 -0.48 -5.92 -14.21
C LEU A 75 0.41 -4.99 -15.04
N ILE A 76 1.58 -4.61 -14.52
CA ILE A 76 2.52 -3.73 -15.23
C ILE A 76 3.07 -4.40 -16.49
N LEU A 77 3.51 -5.66 -16.37
CA LEU A 77 4.11 -6.42 -17.50
C LEU A 77 3.07 -6.82 -18.57
N SER A 78 1.79 -6.79 -18.26
CA SER A 78 0.72 -6.99 -19.25
C SER A 78 0.27 -5.72 -19.98
N GLY A 79 0.98 -4.61 -19.80
CA GLY A 79 0.63 -3.35 -20.44
C GLY A 79 -0.51 -2.61 -19.76
N GLY A 80 -0.68 -2.74 -18.45
CA GLY A 80 -1.72 -2.19 -17.59
C GLY A 80 -2.41 -0.90 -18.08
N PRO A 81 -3.39 -0.33 -17.41
CA PRO A 81 -4.23 0.74 -17.97
C PRO A 81 -3.39 1.94 -18.40
N GLU A 82 -3.15 2.05 -19.70
CA GLU A 82 -2.36 3.12 -20.36
C GLU A 82 -2.93 4.53 -20.15
N GLU A 83 -4.18 4.65 -19.66
CA GLU A 83 -4.91 5.91 -19.72
C GLU A 83 -4.49 6.99 -18.73
N SER A 84 -3.60 6.75 -17.80
CA SER A 84 -3.23 7.82 -16.83
C SER A 84 -1.73 8.06 -16.58
N GLY A 85 -0.82 7.34 -17.21
CA GLY A 85 0.63 7.64 -17.15
C GLY A 85 1.30 7.62 -15.76
N VAL A 86 0.55 7.36 -14.70
CA VAL A 86 1.03 7.33 -13.32
C VAL A 86 0.57 6.03 -12.69
N VAL A 87 1.45 5.04 -12.66
CA VAL A 87 1.23 3.85 -11.84
C VAL A 87 1.37 4.26 -10.39
N ASP A 88 0.38 3.93 -9.58
CA ASP A 88 0.38 4.26 -8.16
C ASP A 88 1.50 3.50 -7.43
N TRP A 89 2.04 4.11 -6.39
CA TRP A 89 3.04 3.47 -5.55
C TRP A 89 2.40 2.36 -4.72
N LEU A 90 2.91 1.14 -4.87
CA LEU A 90 2.49 0.01 -4.05
C LEU A 90 3.37 -0.04 -2.78
N GLU A 91 2.74 0.07 -1.61
CA GLU A 91 3.44 -0.01 -0.34
C GLU A 91 3.36 -1.42 0.25
N PHE A 92 4.49 -1.98 0.64
CA PHE A 92 4.58 -3.32 1.24
C PHE A 92 5.86 -3.45 2.08
N PRO A 93 5.89 -4.39 3.04
CA PRO A 93 7.08 -4.68 3.83
C PRO A 93 8.02 -5.62 3.08
N LEU A 94 9.30 -5.29 3.07
CA LEU A 94 10.39 -6.16 2.60
C LEU A 94 11.01 -6.92 3.77
N VAL A 95 11.39 -8.16 3.52
CA VAL A 95 12.16 -8.98 4.44
C VAL A 95 13.64 -8.77 4.15
N GLN A 96 14.41 -8.39 5.15
CA GLN A 96 15.87 -8.30 4.98
C GLN A 96 16.47 -9.65 4.59
N GLY A 97 17.28 -9.67 3.53
CA GLY A 97 18.08 -10.83 3.13
C GLY A 97 19.09 -11.17 4.24
N SER A 98 19.27 -12.45 4.54
CA SER A 98 20.33 -12.90 5.43
C SER A 98 21.61 -13.09 4.61
N THR A 99 22.52 -12.11 4.62
CA THR A 99 23.93 -12.39 4.39
C THR A 99 24.46 -13.12 5.60
N HIS A 100 24.91 -14.37 5.39
CA HIS A 100 25.63 -15.24 6.32
C HIS A 100 26.09 -14.61 7.64
N GLN A 101 25.30 -14.79 8.69
CA GLN A 101 25.77 -15.28 10.01
C GLN A 101 24.58 -15.38 10.96
N GLU A 102 24.45 -16.55 11.51
CA GLU A 102 23.51 -16.92 12.57
C GLU A 102 23.58 -15.95 13.72
N SER A 103 22.48 -15.22 13.96
CA SER A 103 22.15 -14.76 15.29
C SER A 103 20.66 -14.99 15.49
N GLU A 104 20.40 -15.89 16.41
CA GLU A 104 19.08 -16.34 16.82
C GLU A 104 18.18 -15.16 17.22
N MET A 105 16.92 -15.25 16.81
CA MET A 105 15.73 -14.63 17.41
C MET A 105 15.71 -13.11 17.68
N ALA A 106 16.41 -12.30 16.91
CA ALA A 106 16.02 -10.90 16.81
C ALA A 106 14.87 -10.81 15.79
N SER A 107 13.69 -10.42 16.24
CA SER A 107 12.51 -10.14 15.40
C SER A 107 12.96 -9.38 14.15
N ARG A 108 12.94 -10.04 12.97
CA ARG A 108 13.26 -9.42 11.69
C ARG A 108 12.26 -8.31 11.47
N LYS A 109 12.65 -7.10 11.77
CA LYS A 109 11.78 -5.93 11.63
C LYS A 109 11.57 -5.71 10.14
N ALA A 110 10.40 -6.09 9.65
CA ALA A 110 10.02 -5.81 8.29
C ALA A 110 10.07 -4.29 8.05
N ARG A 111 10.80 -3.86 7.02
CA ARG A 111 10.89 -2.44 6.64
C ARG A 111 9.92 -2.16 5.52
N TRP A 112 9.20 -1.07 5.62
CA TRP A 112 8.22 -0.67 4.61
C TRP A 112 8.87 0.11 3.47
N TYR A 113 8.50 -0.30 2.27
CA TYR A 113 8.92 0.32 1.02
C TYR A 113 7.72 0.63 0.14
N ALA A 114 7.85 1.67 -0.67
CA ALA A 114 6.94 1.98 -1.75
C ALA A 114 7.63 1.65 -3.08
N LEU A 115 6.96 0.89 -3.96
CA LEU A 115 7.43 0.51 -5.28
C LEU A 115 6.57 1.17 -6.36
N SER A 116 7.21 1.75 -7.36
CA SER A 116 6.58 2.17 -8.60
C SER A 116 7.32 1.53 -9.77
N LEU A 117 6.61 0.81 -10.65
CA LEU A 117 7.17 0.16 -11.84
C LEU A 117 6.59 0.78 -13.11
N ARG A 118 7.41 0.83 -14.17
CA ARG A 118 6.98 1.16 -15.53
C ARG A 118 7.50 0.12 -16.50
N ALA A 119 6.63 -0.39 -17.35
CA ALA A 119 7.01 -1.34 -18.40
C ALA A 119 8.03 -0.72 -19.37
N ILE A 120 8.98 -1.55 -19.82
CA ILE A 120 9.95 -1.23 -20.87
C ILE A 120 9.62 -2.10 -22.06
N SER A 121 9.50 -1.47 -23.23
CA SER A 121 9.30 -2.19 -24.49
C SER A 121 10.59 -2.23 -25.33
N ASP A 122 10.75 -3.29 -26.09
CA ASP A 122 11.81 -3.42 -27.07
C ASP A 122 11.55 -2.58 -28.35
N GLU A 123 12.44 -2.65 -29.33
CA GLU A 123 12.29 -1.95 -30.62
C GLU A 123 11.07 -2.38 -31.42
N ARG A 124 10.45 -3.51 -31.09
CA ARG A 124 9.24 -4.04 -31.74
C ARG A 124 7.96 -3.64 -31.00
N GLY A 125 8.09 -2.93 -29.87
CA GLY A 125 6.98 -2.54 -29.01
C GLY A 125 6.50 -3.64 -28.05
N GLU A 126 7.20 -4.80 -27.99
CA GLU A 126 6.90 -5.88 -27.05
C GLU A 126 7.48 -5.56 -25.68
N ILE A 127 6.70 -5.79 -24.60
CA ILE A 127 7.18 -5.56 -23.24
C ILE A 127 8.27 -6.59 -22.90
N CYS A 128 9.47 -6.11 -22.68
CA CYS A 128 10.64 -6.94 -22.33
C CYS A 128 10.97 -6.93 -20.83
N GLY A 129 10.36 -6.05 -20.05
CA GLY A 129 10.60 -5.95 -18.60
C GLY A 129 9.98 -4.69 -18.01
N ALA A 130 10.44 -4.30 -16.82
CA ALA A 130 10.05 -3.04 -16.20
C ALA A 130 11.22 -2.40 -15.44
N LEU A 131 11.22 -1.07 -15.40
CA LEU A 131 12.10 -0.24 -14.57
C LEU A 131 11.29 0.36 -13.44
N GLY A 132 11.88 0.43 -12.25
CA GLY A 132 11.18 0.98 -11.10
C GLY A 132 12.05 1.61 -10.03
N LEU A 133 11.37 2.27 -9.13
CA LEU A 133 11.92 2.88 -7.94
C LEU A 133 11.33 2.22 -6.70
N LEU A 134 12.20 1.86 -5.77
CA LEU A 134 11.85 1.32 -4.46
C LEU A 134 12.31 2.30 -3.40
N ARG A 135 11.37 2.91 -2.70
CA ARG A 135 11.60 3.97 -1.71
C ARG A 135 11.34 3.50 -0.29
N SER A 136 12.27 3.75 0.63
CA SER A 136 12.08 3.48 2.05
C SER A 136 11.05 4.44 2.67
N LEU A 137 10.10 3.90 3.44
CA LEU A 137 9.09 4.67 4.18
C LEU A 137 9.41 4.80 5.69
N GLU A 138 10.53 4.26 6.15
CA GLU A 138 10.86 4.20 7.59
C GLU A 138 10.93 5.59 8.23
N ARG A 139 11.62 6.53 7.61
CA ARG A 139 11.79 7.89 8.15
C ARG A 139 10.46 8.64 8.21
N GLN A 140 9.64 8.51 7.18
CA GLN A 140 8.33 9.14 7.14
C GLN A 140 7.43 8.59 8.24
N ARG A 141 7.36 7.26 8.40
CA ARG A 141 6.55 6.59 9.41
C ARG A 141 7.04 6.87 10.85
N ALA A 142 8.33 7.03 11.06
CA ALA A 142 8.88 7.40 12.37
C ALA A 142 8.46 8.83 12.77
N LEU A 143 8.57 9.80 11.87
CA LEU A 143 8.16 11.19 12.13
C LEU A 143 6.66 11.31 12.41
N GLU A 144 5.82 10.60 11.64
CA GLU A 144 4.37 10.57 11.84
C GLU A 144 4.00 9.98 13.22
N SER A 145 4.76 9.00 13.71
CA SER A 145 4.53 8.39 15.04
C SER A 145 4.86 9.32 16.21
N GLU A 146 5.88 10.18 16.08
CA GLU A 146 6.30 11.10 17.15
C GLU A 146 5.30 12.25 17.38
N ILE A 147 4.69 12.77 16.32
CA ILE A 147 3.80 13.93 16.37
C ILE A 147 2.47 13.61 17.10
N HIS A 148 2.05 12.35 17.09
CA HIS A 148 0.69 11.95 17.56
C HIS A 148 0.65 11.29 18.96
N SER A 149 1.71 11.37 19.75
CA SER A 149 1.84 10.56 21.00
C SER A 149 0.96 10.99 22.18
N GLY A 150 0.28 12.15 22.14
CA GLY A 150 -0.46 12.71 23.29
C GLY A 150 -1.97 12.87 23.13
N ALA A 151 -2.51 13.00 21.93
CA ALA A 151 -3.92 13.25 21.67
C ALA A 151 -4.73 11.95 21.45
N LEU A 152 -6.05 12.00 21.66
CA LEU A 152 -6.97 10.89 21.32
C LEU A 152 -7.48 10.98 19.89
N THR A 153 -7.42 12.17 19.30
CA THR A 153 -7.90 12.47 17.95
C THR A 153 -6.78 12.97 17.07
N ASP A 154 -6.96 12.79 15.77
CA ASP A 154 -6.14 13.41 14.75
C ASP A 154 -6.47 14.90 14.64
N PRO A 155 -5.49 15.82 14.73
CA PRO A 155 -5.75 17.26 14.79
C PRO A 155 -6.31 17.83 13.49
N MET A 156 -6.07 17.19 12.34
CA MET A 156 -6.53 17.68 11.04
C MET A 156 -7.97 17.25 10.75
N THR A 157 -8.30 16.01 11.04
CA THR A 157 -9.62 15.43 10.69
C THR A 157 -10.60 15.45 11.86
N GLY A 158 -10.12 15.49 13.11
CA GLY A 158 -10.91 15.35 14.32
C GLY A 158 -11.32 13.91 14.64
N LEU A 159 -11.04 12.96 13.74
CA LEU A 159 -11.32 11.55 13.94
C LEU A 159 -10.41 10.95 15.02
N ALA A 160 -10.77 9.76 15.53
CA ALA A 160 -9.88 9.02 16.39
C ALA A 160 -8.52 8.80 15.71
N ASN A 161 -7.42 8.98 16.42
CA ASN A 161 -6.11 8.72 15.87
C ASN A 161 -5.78 7.21 15.89
N ARG A 162 -4.67 6.82 15.26
CA ARG A 162 -4.22 5.42 15.19
C ARG A 162 -4.17 4.73 16.56
N ARG A 163 -3.70 5.44 17.60
CA ARG A 163 -3.60 4.90 18.97
C ARG A 163 -4.98 4.61 19.54
N THR A 164 -5.92 5.52 19.37
CA THR A 164 -7.30 5.38 19.85
C THR A 164 -8.02 4.24 19.15
N ILE A 165 -7.88 4.11 17.81
CA ILE A 165 -8.44 2.99 17.05
C ILE A 165 -7.83 1.65 17.49
N ARG A 166 -6.52 1.58 17.73
CA ARG A 166 -5.90 0.34 18.24
C ARG A 166 -6.44 -0.04 19.60
N ALA A 167 -6.66 0.94 20.49
CA ALA A 167 -7.27 0.69 21.79
C ALA A 167 -8.74 0.24 21.67
N ALA A 168 -9.50 0.85 20.78
CA ALA A 168 -10.88 0.46 20.47
C ALA A 168 -10.95 -0.99 19.97
N LEU A 169 -10.08 -1.35 19.03
CA LEU A 169 -9.95 -2.72 18.50
C LEU A 169 -9.58 -3.71 19.62
N GLY A 170 -8.70 -3.33 20.55
CA GLY A 170 -8.36 -4.14 21.73
C GLY A 170 -9.57 -4.40 22.62
N ARG A 171 -10.34 -3.36 22.96
CA ARG A 171 -11.58 -3.49 23.74
C ARG A 171 -12.60 -4.41 23.06
N HIS A 172 -12.73 -4.30 21.73
CA HIS A 172 -13.64 -5.14 20.96
C HIS A 172 -13.24 -6.62 21.01
N LEU A 173 -11.95 -6.91 20.89
CA LEU A 173 -11.41 -8.28 21.03
C LEU A 173 -11.58 -8.84 22.45
N GLU A 174 -11.36 -8.03 23.50
CA GLU A 174 -11.57 -8.43 24.88
C GLU A 174 -13.05 -8.76 25.17
N ALA A 175 -13.97 -8.02 24.56
CA ALA A 175 -15.40 -8.25 24.65
C ALA A 175 -15.87 -9.47 23.81
N GLN A 176 -14.96 -10.15 23.12
CA GLN A 176 -15.27 -11.27 22.20
C GLN A 176 -16.35 -10.89 21.16
N GLY A 177 -16.38 -9.63 20.76
CA GLY A 177 -17.33 -9.13 19.79
C GLY A 177 -16.97 -9.57 18.37
N ASP A 178 -17.98 -10.00 17.60
CA ASP A 178 -17.83 -10.21 16.17
C ASP A 178 -17.76 -8.87 15.44
N GLY A 179 -17.03 -8.84 14.34
CA GLY A 179 -16.95 -7.63 13.53
C GLY A 179 -15.86 -7.68 12.47
N VAL A 180 -15.79 -6.62 11.70
CA VAL A 180 -14.81 -6.44 10.62
C VAL A 180 -14.13 -5.09 10.76
N MET A 181 -12.83 -5.08 10.55
CA MET A 181 -12.05 -3.87 10.37
C MET A 181 -11.95 -3.56 8.88
N ALA A 182 -12.31 -2.36 8.48
CA ALA A 182 -12.12 -1.82 7.13
C ALA A 182 -10.99 -0.79 7.16
N LEU A 183 -9.93 -1.03 6.39
CA LEU A 183 -8.82 -0.10 6.21
C LEU A 183 -8.93 0.53 4.83
N PHE A 184 -9.24 1.81 4.78
CA PHE A 184 -9.34 2.62 3.56
C PHE A 184 -8.03 3.30 3.26
N GLU A 185 -7.73 3.50 1.98
CA GLU A 185 -6.66 4.38 1.52
C GLU A 185 -7.13 5.15 0.29
N ILE A 186 -6.91 6.47 0.29
CA ILE A 186 -7.19 7.32 -0.86
C ILE A 186 -6.16 6.99 -1.94
N ASP A 187 -6.65 6.55 -3.10
CA ASP A 187 -5.78 6.20 -4.22
C ASP A 187 -5.04 7.44 -4.75
N ARG A 188 -3.80 7.24 -5.19
CA ARG A 188 -2.97 8.25 -5.86
C ARG A 188 -2.74 9.55 -5.08
N ILE A 189 -2.88 9.55 -3.76
CA ILE A 189 -2.71 10.75 -2.94
C ILE A 189 -1.33 11.41 -3.16
N ARG A 190 -0.31 10.59 -3.42
CA ARG A 190 1.06 11.03 -3.72
C ARG A 190 1.17 11.75 -5.07
N ALA A 191 0.45 11.29 -6.10
CA ALA A 191 0.39 11.99 -7.38
C ALA A 191 -0.33 13.34 -7.24
N VAL A 192 -1.37 13.40 -6.42
CA VAL A 192 -2.05 14.65 -6.07
C VAL A 192 -1.09 15.61 -5.36
N PHE A 193 -0.32 15.12 -4.40
CA PHE A 193 0.71 15.94 -3.73
C PHE A 193 1.71 16.56 -4.72
N LEU A 194 2.25 15.74 -5.63
CA LEU A 194 3.23 16.20 -6.62
C LEU A 194 2.66 17.23 -7.61
N GLN A 195 1.38 17.10 -7.95
CA GLN A 195 0.73 17.96 -8.95
C GLN A 195 0.09 19.21 -8.35
N TYR A 196 -0.49 19.11 -7.15
CA TYR A 196 -1.33 20.16 -6.55
C TYR A 196 -0.81 20.66 -5.19
N GLY A 197 0.20 20.01 -4.62
CA GLY A 197 0.82 20.40 -3.35
C GLY A 197 0.08 19.93 -2.11
N GLN A 198 0.69 20.19 -0.93
CA GLN A 198 0.23 19.69 0.37
C GLN A 198 -1.17 20.17 0.74
N ARG A 199 -1.48 21.43 0.50
CA ARG A 199 -2.79 22.00 0.86
C ARG A 199 -3.95 21.24 0.22
N THR A 200 -3.82 20.86 -1.06
CA THR A 200 -4.85 20.08 -1.75
C THR A 200 -4.98 18.67 -1.15
N VAL A 201 -3.86 18.07 -0.76
CA VAL A 201 -3.86 16.77 -0.05
C VAL A 201 -4.62 16.89 1.27
N ASP A 202 -4.33 17.92 2.07
CA ASP A 202 -4.98 18.14 3.37
C ASP A 202 -6.50 18.34 3.21
N GLU A 203 -6.92 19.11 2.20
CA GLU A 203 -8.33 19.32 1.86
C GLU A 203 -9.03 18.01 1.46
N ILE A 204 -8.35 17.15 0.67
CA ILE A 204 -8.87 15.83 0.26
C ILE A 204 -8.98 14.90 1.46
N VAL A 205 -7.96 14.81 2.29
CA VAL A 205 -7.93 13.96 3.49
C VAL A 205 -9.02 14.38 4.46
N TRP A 206 -9.17 15.68 4.71
CA TRP A 206 -10.25 16.22 5.54
C TRP A 206 -11.63 15.89 4.96
N SER A 207 -11.83 16.12 3.67
CA SER A 207 -13.10 15.85 2.99
C SER A 207 -13.47 14.37 3.02
N PHE A 208 -12.48 13.48 2.84
CA PHE A 208 -12.70 12.03 2.92
C PHE A 208 -13.05 11.60 4.35
N ALA A 209 -12.44 12.21 5.37
CA ALA A 209 -12.80 11.98 6.77
C ALA A 209 -14.29 12.31 7.01
N LYS A 210 -14.72 13.50 6.58
CA LYS A 210 -16.12 13.93 6.71
C LYS A 210 -17.09 13.06 5.91
N PHE A 211 -16.67 12.63 4.72
CA PHE A 211 -17.43 11.68 3.93
C PHE A 211 -17.61 10.34 4.67
N LEU A 212 -16.54 9.77 5.27
CA LEU A 212 -16.66 8.53 6.03
C LEU A 212 -17.59 8.66 7.23
N GLU A 213 -17.58 9.81 7.93
CA GLU A 213 -18.54 10.08 9.01
C GLU A 213 -20.00 10.04 8.51
N THR A 214 -20.27 10.54 7.29
CA THR A 214 -21.63 10.49 6.71
C THR A 214 -22.04 9.08 6.24
N MET A 215 -21.07 8.21 5.96
CA MET A 215 -21.31 6.82 5.54
C MET A 215 -21.36 5.86 6.72
N GLY A 216 -20.92 6.31 7.90
CA GLY A 216 -20.89 5.53 9.13
C GLY A 216 -22.26 5.45 9.79
N GLU A 217 -22.45 4.43 10.62
CA GLU A 217 -23.54 4.31 11.58
C GLU A 217 -23.02 4.70 12.97
N ASP A 218 -23.90 5.02 13.90
CA ASP A 218 -23.54 5.42 15.29
C ASP A 218 -22.69 4.38 16.02
N SER A 219 -22.80 3.10 15.61
CA SER A 219 -22.03 2.00 16.16
C SER A 219 -20.62 1.87 15.62
N PHE A 220 -20.26 2.60 14.55
CA PHE A 220 -18.97 2.49 13.90
C PHE A 220 -17.94 3.40 14.58
N GLU A 221 -16.74 2.87 14.80
CA GLU A 221 -15.62 3.67 15.26
C GLU A 221 -14.74 4.02 14.07
N ILE A 222 -14.66 5.32 13.74
CA ILE A 222 -13.91 5.81 12.57
C ILE A 222 -12.67 6.55 13.05
N GLY A 223 -11.53 6.26 12.43
CA GLY A 223 -10.29 6.94 12.78
C GLY A 223 -9.36 7.12 11.59
N GLN A 224 -8.49 8.10 11.74
CA GLN A 224 -7.36 8.30 10.86
C GLN A 224 -6.21 7.42 11.30
N PHE A 225 -5.66 6.63 10.37
CA PHE A 225 -4.62 5.67 10.68
C PHE A 225 -3.22 6.24 10.41
N ASP A 226 -3.01 6.75 9.22
CA ASP A 226 -1.84 7.55 8.80
C ASP A 226 -2.12 8.22 7.44
N GLY A 227 -1.55 9.39 7.17
CA GLY A 227 -1.65 10.09 5.89
C GLY A 227 -3.03 10.03 5.26
N GLY A 228 -3.16 9.37 4.12
CA GLY A 228 -4.45 9.14 3.43
C GLY A 228 -5.18 7.85 3.82
N ARG A 229 -4.81 7.19 4.94
CA ARG A 229 -5.42 5.95 5.42
C ARG A 229 -6.38 6.18 6.57
N PHE A 230 -7.51 5.47 6.51
CA PHE A 230 -8.58 5.56 7.50
C PHE A 230 -9.02 4.15 7.90
N CYS A 231 -9.33 4.00 9.16
CA CYS A 231 -9.84 2.76 9.73
C CYS A 231 -11.29 2.94 10.16
N VAL A 232 -12.12 1.98 9.82
CA VAL A 232 -13.49 1.88 10.32
C VAL A 232 -13.66 0.51 10.97
N LEU A 233 -14.03 0.51 12.24
CA LEU A 233 -14.46 -0.71 12.94
C LEU A 233 -15.96 -0.87 12.73
N LEU A 234 -16.35 -2.04 12.24
CA LEU A 234 -17.70 -2.42 11.87
C LEU A 234 -18.18 -3.53 12.84
N PRO A 235 -18.55 -3.17 14.07
CA PRO A 235 -18.99 -4.16 15.03
C PRO A 235 -20.27 -4.85 14.55
N SER A 236 -20.41 -6.13 14.81
CA SER A 236 -21.61 -6.90 14.51
C SER A 236 -21.97 -7.09 13.02
N LEU A 237 -21.17 -6.53 12.10
CA LEU A 237 -21.34 -6.80 10.68
C LEU A 237 -20.58 -8.05 10.25
N SER A 238 -21.29 -8.91 9.51
CA SER A 238 -20.62 -10.05 8.84
C SER A 238 -19.67 -9.56 7.74
N GLY A 239 -18.72 -10.41 7.34
CA GLY A 239 -17.81 -10.08 6.23
C GLY A 239 -18.53 -9.75 4.91
N ARG A 240 -19.72 -10.34 4.67
CA ARG A 240 -20.55 -10.05 3.48
C ARG A 240 -21.18 -8.67 3.54
N GLU A 241 -21.73 -8.29 4.68
CA GLU A 241 -22.35 -6.98 4.91
C GLU A 241 -21.30 -5.87 4.87
N SER A 242 -20.16 -6.07 5.55
CA SER A 242 -19.04 -5.15 5.52
C SER A 242 -18.51 -4.93 4.10
N ARG A 243 -18.42 -5.99 3.29
CA ARG A 243 -18.03 -5.86 1.88
C ARG A 243 -19.06 -5.08 1.06
N LYS A 244 -20.36 -5.29 1.29
CA LYS A 244 -21.43 -4.55 0.62
C LYS A 244 -21.34 -3.08 0.98
N TRP A 245 -21.21 -2.76 2.26
CA TRP A 245 -21.05 -1.40 2.77
C TRP A 245 -19.80 -0.72 2.18
N ALA A 246 -18.65 -1.39 2.24
CA ALA A 246 -17.40 -0.86 1.68
C ALA A 246 -17.49 -0.57 0.18
N LYS A 247 -18.11 -1.47 -0.63
CA LYS A 247 -18.33 -1.23 -2.06
C LYS A 247 -19.22 -0.03 -2.30
N GLN A 248 -20.32 0.10 -1.56
CA GLN A 248 -21.21 1.25 -1.66
C GLN A 248 -20.49 2.54 -1.31
N THR A 249 -19.68 2.55 -0.24
CA THR A 249 -18.87 3.69 0.17
C THR A 249 -17.91 4.12 -0.92
N LEU A 250 -17.16 3.18 -1.55
CA LEU A 250 -16.26 3.50 -2.66
C LEU A 250 -17.00 4.08 -3.87
N GLN A 251 -18.14 3.49 -4.26
CA GLN A 251 -18.94 3.96 -5.40
C GLN A 251 -19.50 5.36 -5.16
N THR A 252 -20.00 5.62 -3.96
CA THR A 252 -20.52 6.94 -3.58
C THR A 252 -19.40 7.98 -3.61
N TYR A 253 -18.23 7.67 -3.03
CA TYR A 253 -17.07 8.58 -3.05
C TYR A 253 -16.63 8.92 -4.49
N ALA A 254 -16.44 7.91 -5.32
CA ALA A 254 -16.09 8.11 -6.72
C ALA A 254 -17.14 8.95 -7.48
N GLY A 255 -18.43 8.74 -7.20
CA GLY A 255 -19.52 9.53 -7.78
C GLY A 255 -19.47 11.01 -7.40
N LEU A 256 -19.12 11.32 -6.16
CA LEU A 256 -18.98 12.72 -5.68
C LEU A 256 -17.83 13.46 -6.39
N THR A 257 -16.75 12.76 -6.73
CA THR A 257 -15.56 13.37 -7.35
C THR A 257 -15.64 13.46 -8.87
N LEU A 258 -16.66 12.86 -9.51
CA LEU A 258 -16.87 12.84 -10.95
C LEU A 258 -17.79 13.97 -11.46
N THR A 259 -18.17 14.96 -10.64
CA THR A 259 -19.03 16.06 -11.10
C THR A 259 -18.35 16.87 -12.20
N PRO A 260 -19.06 17.18 -13.31
CA PRO A 260 -18.47 17.83 -14.51
C PRO A 260 -17.88 19.21 -14.26
N THR A 261 -18.21 19.83 -13.14
CA THR A 261 -17.77 21.17 -12.75
C THR A 261 -16.47 21.19 -11.95
N SER A 262 -15.98 20.04 -11.48
CA SER A 262 -14.77 19.99 -10.67
C SER A 262 -13.51 19.96 -11.56
N ARG A 263 -12.73 21.05 -11.53
CA ARG A 263 -11.37 21.11 -12.11
C ARG A 263 -10.32 20.35 -11.27
N GLY A 264 -10.75 19.55 -10.27
CA GLY A 264 -9.91 18.83 -9.35
C GLY A 264 -9.50 17.44 -9.84
N PRO A 265 -8.59 16.75 -9.11
CA PRO A 265 -8.17 15.40 -9.43
C PRO A 265 -9.34 14.43 -9.29
N ARG A 266 -9.38 13.42 -10.17
CA ARG A 266 -10.30 12.28 -9.99
C ARG A 266 -9.81 11.46 -8.80
N LEU A 267 -10.63 11.38 -7.76
CA LEU A 267 -10.29 10.66 -6.54
C LEU A 267 -11.03 9.34 -6.47
N SER A 268 -10.34 8.33 -6.01
CA SER A 268 -10.89 7.04 -5.63
C SER A 268 -10.25 6.58 -4.32
N ALA A 269 -10.77 5.53 -3.74
CA ALA A 269 -10.17 4.90 -2.59
C ALA A 269 -10.22 3.38 -2.74
N SER A 270 -9.33 2.68 -2.06
CA SER A 270 -9.29 1.23 -1.95
C SER A 270 -9.53 0.80 -0.52
N VAL A 271 -10.03 -0.42 -0.32
CA VAL A 271 -10.38 -0.95 1.01
C VAL A 271 -9.85 -2.36 1.20
N GLY A 272 -9.16 -2.57 2.32
CA GLY A 272 -8.84 -3.87 2.86
C GLY A 272 -9.77 -4.23 4.02
N LEU A 273 -10.42 -5.38 3.97
CA LEU A 273 -11.29 -5.89 5.02
C LEU A 273 -10.63 -7.06 5.75
N ALA A 274 -10.68 -7.03 7.08
CA ALA A 274 -10.21 -8.13 7.92
C ALA A 274 -11.23 -8.44 9.03
N PRO A 275 -11.46 -9.71 9.39
CA PRO A 275 -12.24 -10.04 10.56
C PRO A 275 -11.49 -9.58 11.82
N ILE A 276 -12.22 -9.15 12.84
CA ILE A 276 -11.64 -8.80 14.13
C ILE A 276 -11.45 -10.08 14.92
N GLU A 277 -10.23 -10.62 14.88
CA GLU A 277 -9.89 -11.91 15.47
C GLU A 277 -8.48 -11.91 16.08
N LYS A 278 -8.21 -12.90 16.92
CA LYS A 278 -6.89 -13.27 17.46
C LYS A 278 -6.20 -12.16 18.25
N SER A 279 -5.76 -11.09 17.58
CA SER A 279 -5.06 -9.96 18.20
C SER A 279 -5.19 -8.71 17.36
N VAL A 280 -4.95 -7.56 18.00
CA VAL A 280 -4.90 -6.25 17.33
C VAL A 280 -3.93 -6.27 16.15
N ASP A 281 -2.71 -6.78 16.37
CA ASP A 281 -1.67 -6.78 15.33
C ASP A 281 -1.99 -7.75 14.18
N TRP A 282 -2.62 -8.87 14.49
CA TRP A 282 -3.07 -9.81 13.46
C TRP A 282 -4.16 -9.18 12.58
N THR A 283 -5.20 -8.59 13.19
CA THR A 283 -6.30 -7.94 12.46
C THR A 283 -5.78 -6.82 11.57
N LEU A 284 -4.89 -5.97 12.10
CA LEU A 284 -4.25 -4.90 11.34
C LEU A 284 -3.46 -5.45 10.16
N LYS A 285 -2.62 -6.46 10.38
CA LYS A 285 -1.85 -7.09 9.30
C LYS A 285 -2.75 -7.67 8.21
N GLN A 286 -3.86 -8.32 8.57
CA GLN A 286 -4.81 -8.87 7.58
C GLN A 286 -5.49 -7.75 6.77
N ALA A 287 -5.88 -6.65 7.41
CA ALA A 287 -6.46 -5.51 6.72
C ALA A 287 -5.44 -4.82 5.77
N GLU A 288 -4.19 -4.68 6.21
CA GLU A 288 -3.10 -4.16 5.37
C GLU A 288 -2.83 -5.05 4.14
N VAL A 289 -2.75 -6.37 4.33
CA VAL A 289 -2.59 -7.32 3.22
C VAL A 289 -3.74 -7.19 2.22
N ALA A 290 -4.97 -7.16 2.73
CA ALA A 290 -6.15 -7.01 1.89
C ALA A 290 -6.14 -5.65 1.14
N LEU A 291 -5.74 -4.57 1.79
CA LEU A 291 -5.63 -3.25 1.17
C LEU A 291 -4.59 -3.23 0.04
N VAL A 292 -3.42 -3.84 0.27
CA VAL A 292 -2.38 -3.98 -0.76
C VAL A 292 -2.90 -4.79 -1.95
N MET A 293 -3.67 -5.88 -1.70
CA MET A 293 -4.32 -6.65 -2.77
C MET A 293 -5.35 -5.83 -3.56
N ALA A 294 -6.15 -5.00 -2.87
CA ALA A 294 -7.11 -4.12 -3.53
C ALA A 294 -6.40 -3.11 -4.46
N ARG A 295 -5.32 -2.52 -4.00
CA ARG A 295 -4.52 -1.56 -4.77
C ARG A 295 -3.75 -2.22 -5.93
N ALA A 296 -3.20 -3.42 -5.71
CA ALA A 296 -2.52 -4.19 -6.75
C ALA A 296 -3.42 -4.54 -7.95
N LYS A 297 -4.73 -4.61 -7.73
CA LYS A 297 -5.75 -4.81 -8.79
C LYS A 297 -6.13 -3.52 -9.53
N GLY A 298 -5.41 -2.43 -9.36
CA GLY A 298 -5.62 -1.17 -10.05
C GLY A 298 -6.35 -0.08 -9.25
N GLY A 299 -6.57 -0.27 -7.96
CA GLY A 299 -7.29 0.68 -7.10
C GLY A 299 -8.81 0.62 -7.23
N MET A 300 -9.53 1.46 -6.45
CA MET A 300 -11.01 1.49 -6.38
C MET A 300 -11.63 0.10 -6.13
N GLN A 301 -10.98 -0.72 -5.31
CA GLN A 301 -11.32 -2.12 -5.06
C GLN A 301 -11.52 -2.39 -3.57
N VAL A 302 -12.31 -3.43 -3.28
CA VAL A 302 -12.43 -4.03 -1.95
C VAL A 302 -11.83 -5.43 -1.98
N ALA A 303 -10.87 -5.71 -1.11
CA ALA A 303 -10.30 -7.05 -0.94
C ALA A 303 -10.41 -7.53 0.52
N GLY A 304 -10.20 -8.81 0.77
CA GLY A 304 -10.34 -9.45 2.10
C GLY A 304 -11.74 -9.96 2.39
N CYS A 305 -11.99 -10.49 3.55
CA CYS A 305 -13.23 -11.12 4.01
C CYS A 305 -14.05 -11.83 2.92
N GLY A 306 -13.59 -13.00 2.47
CA GLY A 306 -14.31 -13.84 1.50
C GLY A 306 -13.68 -13.94 0.10
N ASP A 307 -12.56 -13.24 -0.20
CA ASP A 307 -11.83 -13.40 -1.47
C ASP A 307 -10.75 -14.49 -1.40
N VAL A 308 -10.32 -14.88 -0.22
CA VAL A 308 -9.37 -15.96 -0.01
C VAL A 308 -10.00 -16.99 0.91
N SER A 309 -10.43 -18.12 0.36
CA SER A 309 -10.48 -19.37 1.10
C SER A 309 -9.02 -19.76 1.40
N LEU A 310 -8.41 -19.09 2.38
CA LEU A 310 -7.26 -19.65 3.06
C LEU A 310 -7.77 -20.96 3.65
N GLY A 311 -7.32 -22.07 3.07
CA GLY A 311 -7.72 -23.41 3.44
C GLY A 311 -7.77 -23.54 4.96
N SER A 312 -8.96 -23.59 5.51
CA SER A 312 -9.20 -24.08 6.85
C SER A 312 -8.84 -25.57 6.83
N GLY A 313 -7.55 -25.85 7.03
CA GLY A 313 -7.09 -27.15 7.46
C GLY A 313 -7.66 -27.39 8.86
N ARG A 314 -8.94 -27.72 8.93
CA ARG A 314 -9.46 -28.52 10.03
C ARG A 314 -8.82 -29.90 9.87
N ALA A 315 -7.73 -30.11 10.57
CA ALA A 315 -7.29 -31.43 10.93
C ALA A 315 -8.42 -32.01 11.80
N ALA A 316 -9.20 -32.89 11.20
CA ALA A 316 -9.99 -33.86 11.94
C ALA A 316 -9.00 -34.83 12.58
N LEU A 317 -9.00 -34.90 13.89
CA LEU A 317 -8.78 -36.10 14.73
C LEU A 317 -9.41 -35.79 16.09
#